data_685ef8d55614358579919637da07958e
#
_entry.id   685ef8d55614358579919637da07958e
#
_cell.length_a   1.000
_cell.length_b   1.000
_cell.length_c   1.000
_cell.angle_alpha   90.00
_cell.angle_beta   90.00
_cell.angle_gamma   90.00
#
_symmetry.space_group_name_H-M   'P 1'
#
loop_
_entity.id
_entity.type
_entity.pdbx_description
1 polymer ?
#
loop_
_entity_poly.entity_id
_entity_poly.type
_entity_poly.pdbx_seq_one_letter_code
_entity_poly.pdbx_strand_id
1 'polypeptide(L)'
;MNALASKEGFYKALLAYADDSVVKPQEGELPVIGKAALETYWSDKPDTKDISWQPYKAEASKSGDLGYTLGNWKLVSKDTTLYGNYYTIWKKQPDGKWKFTVDGGNTTPRP
;
A
#
# COMPACT_ATOMS: atom_id res chain seq x y z
N MET A 1 6.75 7.33 -0.35
CA MET A 1 5.91 6.52 -1.25
C MET A 1 4.86 7.34 -1.99
N ASN A 2 4.19 8.29 -1.34
CA ASN A 2 3.24 9.19 -2.00
C ASN A 2 3.83 9.96 -3.18
N ALA A 3 5.03 10.49 -3.03
CA ALA A 3 5.69 11.23 -4.09
C ALA A 3 5.92 10.37 -5.33
N LEU A 4 6.32 9.11 -5.13
CA LEU A 4 6.54 8.18 -6.23
C LEU A 4 5.21 7.81 -6.90
N ALA A 5 4.15 7.59 -6.13
CA ALA A 5 2.83 7.28 -6.65
C ALA A 5 2.27 8.41 -7.52
N SER A 6 2.43 9.66 -7.09
CA SER A 6 2.00 10.82 -7.85
C SER A 6 2.78 11.00 -9.16
N LYS A 7 4.04 10.59 -9.16
CA LYS A 7 4.92 10.77 -10.31
C LYS A 7 4.86 9.60 -11.29
N GLU A 8 4.84 8.36 -10.79
CA GLU A 8 5.00 7.17 -11.61
C GLU A 8 3.82 6.20 -11.57
N GLY A 9 2.84 6.44 -10.70
CA GLY A 9 1.67 5.59 -10.54
C GLY A 9 1.68 4.83 -9.24
N PHE A 10 0.47 4.44 -8.80
CA PHE A 10 0.24 3.79 -7.51
C PHE A 10 0.86 2.39 -7.44
N TYR A 11 0.58 1.54 -8.44
CA TYR A 11 1.09 0.15 -8.43
C TYR A 11 2.62 0.12 -8.49
N LYS A 12 3.20 1.00 -9.30
CA LYS A 12 4.65 1.08 -9.43
C LYS A 12 5.31 1.50 -8.12
N ALA A 13 4.70 2.47 -7.43
CA ALA A 13 5.19 2.90 -6.12
C ALA A 13 5.11 1.78 -5.09
N LEU A 14 3.99 1.06 -5.03
CA LEU A 14 3.83 -0.05 -4.10
C LEU A 14 4.85 -1.15 -4.37
N LEU A 15 5.04 -1.53 -5.63
CA LEU A 15 6.02 -2.57 -5.96
C LEU A 15 7.45 -2.18 -5.57
N ALA A 16 7.78 -0.89 -5.65
CA ALA A 16 9.12 -0.42 -5.27
C ALA A 16 9.41 -0.60 -3.79
N TYR A 17 8.39 -0.56 -2.93
CA TYR A 17 8.54 -0.65 -1.47
C TYR A 17 8.06 -1.97 -0.87
N ALA A 18 7.58 -2.91 -1.68
CA ALA A 18 7.13 -4.21 -1.22
C ALA A 18 8.30 -5.16 -1.01
N ASP A 19 8.27 -5.96 0.08
CA ASP A 19 9.24 -7.03 0.21
C ASP A 19 8.79 -8.27 -0.59
N ASP A 20 9.70 -9.25 -0.74
CA ASP A 20 9.44 -10.41 -1.60
C ASP A 20 8.30 -11.29 -1.09
N SER A 21 8.03 -11.28 0.20
CA SER A 21 7.00 -12.09 0.84
C SER A 21 5.73 -11.30 1.16
N VAL A 22 5.53 -10.16 0.54
CA VAL A 22 4.39 -9.29 0.78
C VAL A 22 3.06 -10.02 0.62
N VAL A 23 2.11 -9.70 1.50
CA VAL A 23 0.73 -10.16 1.40
C VAL A 23 -0.16 -8.94 1.26
N LYS A 24 -0.98 -8.92 0.22
CA LYS A 24 -1.93 -7.84 0.00
C LYS A 24 -3.35 -8.38 0.08
N PRO A 25 -4.01 -8.26 1.24
CA PRO A 25 -5.43 -8.56 1.35
C PRO A 25 -6.23 -7.61 0.46
N GLN A 26 -7.30 -8.13 -0.13
CA GLN A 26 -8.13 -7.38 -1.06
C GLN A 26 -9.57 -7.42 -0.58
N GLU A 27 -10.26 -6.28 -0.69
CA GLU A 27 -11.69 -6.24 -0.38
C GLU A 27 -12.47 -7.03 -1.43
N GLY A 28 -13.21 -8.04 -0.98
CA GLY A 28 -14.05 -8.85 -1.87
C GLY A 28 -13.30 -9.86 -2.74
N GLU A 29 -11.99 -10.02 -2.55
CA GLU A 29 -11.16 -10.94 -3.33
C GLU A 29 -10.19 -11.69 -2.43
N LEU A 30 -9.61 -12.75 -2.95
CA LEU A 30 -8.56 -13.48 -2.23
C LEU A 30 -7.29 -12.61 -2.14
N PRO A 31 -6.50 -12.78 -1.08
CA PRO A 31 -5.26 -12.01 -0.96
C PRO A 31 -4.25 -12.41 -2.03
N VAL A 32 -3.44 -11.45 -2.44
CA VAL A 32 -2.31 -11.70 -3.34
C VAL A 32 -1.08 -11.91 -2.46
N ILE A 33 -0.41 -13.03 -2.64
CA ILE A 33 0.72 -13.45 -1.79
C ILE A 33 2.01 -13.47 -2.61
N GLY A 34 2.98 -12.67 -2.19
CA GLY A 34 4.28 -12.57 -2.81
C GLY A 34 4.39 -11.44 -3.82
N LYS A 35 5.58 -10.84 -3.91
CA LYS A 35 5.83 -9.70 -4.80
C LYS A 35 5.66 -10.08 -6.28
N ALA A 36 6.15 -11.26 -6.67
CA ALA A 36 6.00 -11.72 -8.06
C ALA A 36 4.53 -11.90 -8.45
N ALA A 37 3.72 -12.47 -7.55
CA ALA A 37 2.29 -12.61 -7.78
C ALA A 37 1.59 -11.24 -7.86
N LEU A 38 2.04 -10.28 -7.07
CA LEU A 38 1.49 -8.93 -7.08
C LEU A 38 1.83 -8.20 -8.39
N GLU A 39 3.03 -8.36 -8.89
CA GLU A 39 3.43 -7.82 -10.20
C GLU A 39 2.54 -8.39 -11.31
N THR A 40 2.32 -9.70 -11.30
CA THR A 40 1.45 -10.37 -12.28
C THR A 40 0.00 -9.89 -12.15
N TYR A 41 -0.50 -9.78 -10.93
CA TYR A 41 -1.87 -9.33 -10.66
C TYR A 41 -2.13 -7.94 -11.24
N TRP A 42 -1.14 -7.04 -11.15
CA TRP A 42 -1.29 -5.66 -11.64
C TRP A 42 -0.84 -5.45 -13.08
N SER A 43 -0.22 -6.45 -13.71
CA SER A 43 0.39 -6.31 -15.05
C SER A 43 -0.59 -5.93 -16.15
N ASP A 44 -1.85 -6.33 -16.03
CA ASP A 44 -2.90 -6.06 -17.03
C ASP A 44 -3.89 -4.99 -16.56
N LYS A 45 -3.64 -4.34 -15.43
CA LYS A 45 -4.52 -3.30 -14.89
C LYS A 45 -3.94 -1.92 -15.16
N PRO A 46 -4.78 -0.94 -15.54
CA PRO A 46 -4.29 0.42 -15.69
C PRO A 46 -3.87 0.99 -14.33
N ASP A 47 -2.70 1.61 -14.30
CA ASP A 47 -2.22 2.27 -13.10
C ASP A 47 -2.87 3.65 -12.96
N THR A 48 -2.77 4.24 -11.77
CA THR A 48 -3.34 5.56 -11.49
C THR A 48 -2.34 6.43 -10.75
N LYS A 49 -2.45 7.75 -10.98
CA LYS A 49 -1.71 8.78 -10.24
C LYS A 49 -2.64 9.59 -9.34
N ASP A 50 -3.94 9.27 -9.34
CA ASP A 50 -5.00 10.04 -8.71
C ASP A 50 -5.34 9.55 -7.31
N ILE A 51 -4.57 8.59 -6.77
CA ILE A 51 -4.70 8.14 -5.40
C ILE A 51 -3.68 8.83 -4.52
N SER A 52 -4.13 9.29 -3.36
CA SER A 52 -3.27 9.86 -2.33
C SER A 52 -3.64 9.24 -0.99
N TRP A 53 -2.67 9.21 -0.07
CA TRP A 53 -2.91 8.67 1.26
C TRP A 53 -2.09 9.42 2.29
N GLN A 54 -2.55 9.37 3.53
CA GLN A 54 -1.90 10.05 4.63
C GLN A 54 -2.01 9.22 5.89
N PRO A 55 -0.89 8.94 6.55
CA PRO A 55 -0.93 8.22 7.82
C PRO A 55 -1.44 9.12 8.93
N TYR A 56 -2.20 8.53 9.87
CA TYR A 56 -2.58 9.21 11.10
C TYR A 56 -1.99 8.53 12.33
N LYS A 57 -1.38 7.36 12.18
CA LYS A 57 -0.72 6.65 13.26
C LYS A 57 0.41 5.79 12.71
N ALA A 58 1.54 5.80 13.40
CA ALA A 58 2.68 4.95 13.08
C ALA A 58 3.37 4.54 14.37
N GLU A 59 3.72 3.26 14.48
CA GLU A 59 4.48 2.73 15.61
C GLU A 59 5.46 1.67 15.14
N ALA A 60 6.55 1.52 15.88
CA ALA A 60 7.55 0.48 15.62
C ALA A 60 7.77 -0.35 16.87
N SER A 61 8.17 -1.61 16.70
CA SER A 61 8.55 -2.49 17.80
C SER A 61 9.78 -1.96 18.54
N LYS A 62 9.95 -2.36 19.79
CA LYS A 62 11.13 -1.96 20.58
C LYS A 62 12.43 -2.46 19.94
N SER A 63 12.41 -3.59 19.29
CA SER A 63 13.58 -4.13 18.58
C SER A 63 13.90 -3.36 17.29
N GLY A 64 12.98 -2.53 16.80
CA GLY A 64 13.21 -1.68 15.63
C GLY A 64 13.21 -2.40 14.30
N ASP A 65 12.65 -3.61 14.22
CA ASP A 65 12.63 -4.43 13.01
C ASP A 65 11.26 -4.58 12.39
N LEU A 66 10.20 -4.17 13.08
CA LEU A 66 8.83 -4.26 12.61
C LEU A 66 8.06 -3.01 13.03
N GLY A 67 7.17 -2.56 12.17
CA GLY A 67 6.34 -1.40 12.48
C GLY A 67 5.07 -1.41 11.65
N TYR A 68 4.17 -0.50 11.94
CA TYR A 68 2.94 -0.36 11.16
C TYR A 68 2.55 1.11 11.00
N THR A 69 1.81 1.37 9.94
CA THR A 69 1.14 2.65 9.72
C THR A 69 -0.34 2.40 9.51
N LEU A 70 -1.15 3.30 10.01
CA LEU A 70 -2.59 3.37 9.77
C LEU A 70 -2.89 4.72 9.15
N GLY A 71 -3.78 4.76 8.20
CA GLY A 71 -4.10 6.04 7.59
C GLY A 71 -5.36 6.01 6.74
N ASN A 72 -5.54 7.09 6.03
CA ASN A 72 -6.65 7.32 5.12
C ASN A 72 -6.14 7.42 3.69
N TRP A 73 -6.94 6.94 2.73
CA TRP A 73 -6.66 7.14 1.33
C TRP A 73 -7.85 7.79 0.63
N LYS A 74 -7.55 8.42 -0.49
CA LYS A 74 -8.53 9.10 -1.34
C LYS A 74 -8.19 8.80 -2.80
N LEU A 75 -9.16 8.34 -3.55
CA LEU A 75 -9.02 8.11 -4.98
C LEU A 75 -9.98 9.03 -5.71
N VAL A 76 -9.42 9.98 -6.46
CA VAL A 76 -10.21 10.91 -7.26
C VAL A 76 -10.34 10.36 -8.67
N SER A 77 -11.57 10.13 -9.11
CA SER A 77 -11.85 9.72 -10.47
C SER A 77 -12.74 10.76 -11.14
N LYS A 78 -12.96 10.58 -12.45
CA LYS A 78 -13.70 11.57 -13.26
C LYS A 78 -15.08 11.87 -12.72
N ASP A 79 -15.79 10.85 -12.26
CA ASP A 79 -17.20 10.95 -11.88
C ASP A 79 -17.45 10.83 -10.39
N THR A 80 -16.44 10.43 -9.62
CA THR A 80 -16.62 10.16 -8.19
C THR A 80 -15.30 10.22 -7.45
N THR A 81 -15.38 10.36 -6.13
CA THR A 81 -14.23 10.26 -5.23
C THR A 81 -14.51 9.18 -4.22
N LEU A 82 -13.58 8.23 -4.08
CA LEU A 82 -13.64 7.18 -3.09
C LEU A 82 -12.72 7.49 -1.92
N TYR A 83 -13.12 7.06 -0.74
CA TYR A 83 -12.38 7.24 0.50
C TYR A 83 -12.19 5.90 1.17
N GLY A 84 -11.15 5.78 1.97
CA GLY A 84 -10.91 4.56 2.70
C GLY A 84 -9.87 4.69 3.79
N ASN A 85 -9.71 3.59 4.51
CA ASN A 85 -8.65 3.39 5.48
C ASN A 85 -7.65 2.40 4.92
N TYR A 86 -6.40 2.47 5.39
CA TYR A 86 -5.40 1.47 5.09
C TYR A 86 -4.60 1.13 6.34
N TYR A 87 -4.01 -0.05 6.30
CA TYR A 87 -2.99 -0.47 7.25
C TYR A 87 -1.82 -1.07 6.47
N THR A 88 -0.62 -0.77 6.92
CA THR A 88 0.60 -1.27 6.29
C THR A 88 1.54 -1.73 7.38
N ILE A 89 2.04 -2.95 7.24
CA ILE A 89 3.03 -3.50 8.18
C ILE A 89 4.38 -3.46 7.47
N TRP A 90 5.34 -2.81 8.14
CA TRP A 90 6.68 -2.56 7.62
C TRP A 90 7.69 -3.45 8.30
N LYS A 91 8.62 -3.98 7.54
CA LYS A 91 9.69 -4.84 8.04
C LYS A 91 11.03 -4.29 7.59
N LYS A 92 11.95 -4.18 8.56
CA LYS A 92 13.30 -3.73 8.26
C LYS A 92 14.08 -4.86 7.59
N GLN A 93 14.67 -4.56 6.45
CA GLN A 93 15.44 -5.52 5.68
C GLN A 93 16.87 -5.60 6.17
N PRO A 94 17.63 -6.65 5.82
CA PRO A 94 19.04 -6.77 6.21
C PRO A 94 19.91 -5.58 5.81
N ASP A 95 19.55 -4.87 4.71
CA ASP A 95 20.27 -3.67 4.26
C ASP A 95 19.90 -2.39 5.04
N GLY A 96 19.02 -2.52 6.04
CA GLY A 96 18.57 -1.39 6.86
C GLY A 96 17.41 -0.61 6.27
N LYS A 97 16.97 -0.93 5.07
CA LYS A 97 15.81 -0.28 4.45
C LYS A 97 14.52 -0.91 4.93
N TRP A 98 13.46 -0.12 4.97
CA TRP A 98 12.13 -0.59 5.34
C TRP A 98 11.33 -0.92 4.08
N LYS A 99 10.70 -2.10 4.08
CA LYS A 99 9.77 -2.50 3.04
C LYS A 99 8.50 -3.02 3.70
N PHE A 100 7.35 -2.84 3.04
CA PHE A 100 6.12 -3.36 3.62
C PHE A 100 5.93 -4.83 3.28
N THR A 101 5.46 -5.57 4.26
CA THR A 101 5.19 -7.01 4.14
C THR A 101 3.70 -7.33 4.14
N VAL A 102 2.86 -6.41 4.62
CA VAL A 102 1.40 -6.51 4.53
C VAL A 102 0.87 -5.11 4.20
N ASP A 103 -0.05 -5.04 3.25
CA ASP A 103 -0.73 -3.79 2.92
C ASP A 103 -2.18 -4.09 2.57
N GLY A 104 -3.09 -3.54 3.33
CA GLY A 104 -4.51 -3.75 3.13
C GLY A 104 -5.32 -2.52 3.51
N GLY A 105 -6.61 -2.62 3.32
CA GLY A 105 -7.50 -1.53 3.65
C GLY A 105 -8.93 -1.81 3.22
N ASN A 106 -9.76 -0.81 3.35
CA ASN A 106 -11.18 -0.90 3.03
C ASN A 106 -11.72 0.46 2.64
N THR A 107 -12.81 0.46 1.90
CA THR A 107 -13.53 1.69 1.61
C THR A 107 -14.30 2.17 2.83
N THR A 108 -14.49 3.49 2.93
CA THR A 108 -15.28 4.12 3.98
C THR A 108 -16.22 5.15 3.39
N PRO A 109 -17.23 5.58 4.14
CA PRO A 109 -17.95 6.81 3.77
C PRO A 109 -16.98 8.01 3.76
N ARG A 110 -17.41 9.08 3.14
CA ARG A 110 -16.66 10.33 3.17
C ARG A 110 -16.52 10.81 4.62
N PRO A 111 -15.27 11.11 5.07
CA PRO A 111 -15.06 11.59 6.43
C PRO A 111 -15.70 12.94 6.68
#